data_4cc3808203a60feda88f0f1e572051b0
#
_entry.id   4cc3808203a60feda88f0f1e572051b0
#
_cell.length_a   1.000
_cell.length_b   1.000
_cell.length_c   1.000
_cell.angle_alpha   90.00
_cell.angle_beta   90.00
_cell.angle_gamma   90.00
#
_symmetry.space_group_name_H-M   'P 1'
#
loop_
_entity.id
_entity.type
_entity.pdbx_description
1 polymer ?
#
loop_
_entity_poly.entity_id
_entity_poly.type
_entity_poly.pdbx_seq_one_letter_code
_entity_poly.pdbx_strand_id
1 'polypeptide(L)'
;MTNHLTRLLALLVLCASITADVFASDGPLILTMRDRAEVIDRLLIDKIDTVLPELMRREGIDMWVVVSREYNEDPIIKTMLPATWHAARRRTILVMFDPGGSKKVETIAVSRYKVGERFESAWDKEEEPDQWQRFAELVAERDPKKIGVNQSDHWGLADGIVATELQMLKDSLPKKYSRRVTSAELLGVGWLETRTALEMQIYPQIARVAHEIITEGFSNKVIQPGVTTTEDVIWWYRERIRALKLNTWFHPSVAIQRNDTAAFEHLTAFSQGHETNVILPGDLLHVDFGITYLRLNTDTQQHAYVLKLGEVDAPEYLKRALRSANRLQDIFTNNFKAGKTGNQVLKESREQAISEGIKPSIYTHPLGYHGHAAGTTLGMWDSQGGVTGSGDYPLHVKTAYSIELNAATFIEEWDKEVRIMLEEDAYFDEQGVQYIDGRQTEFILIP
;
A
#
# COMPACT_ATOMS: atom_id res chain seq x y z
N MET A 1 12.49 -70.32 0.75
CA MET A 1 11.41 -69.44 0.30
C MET A 1 10.76 -68.63 1.46
N THR A 2 11.50 -68.21 2.48
CA THR A 2 10.96 -67.56 3.70
C THR A 2 11.53 -66.14 3.96
N ASN A 3 12.38 -65.64 3.05
CA ASN A 3 13.02 -64.32 3.26
C ASN A 3 12.45 -63.15 2.41
N HIS A 4 11.49 -63.37 1.52
CA HIS A 4 10.90 -62.34 0.71
C HIS A 4 9.58 -61.78 1.27
N LEU A 5 8.83 -62.56 2.05
CA LEU A 5 7.57 -62.07 2.69
C LEU A 5 7.83 -61.13 3.83
N THR A 6 8.91 -61.32 4.59
CA THR A 6 9.25 -60.45 5.77
C THR A 6 9.76 -59.07 5.33
N ARG A 7 10.35 -58.93 4.13
CA ARG A 7 10.77 -57.62 3.61
C ARG A 7 9.63 -56.80 2.99
N LEU A 8 8.59 -57.48 2.47
CA LEU A 8 7.39 -56.77 1.96
C LEU A 8 6.50 -56.23 3.08
N LEU A 9 6.41 -56.93 4.23
CA LEU A 9 5.66 -56.42 5.38
C LEU A 9 6.36 -55.25 6.08
N ALA A 10 7.70 -55.19 6.05
CA ALA A 10 8.45 -54.07 6.64
C ALA A 10 8.37 -52.79 5.78
N LEU A 11 8.17 -52.90 4.44
CA LEU A 11 7.98 -51.75 3.57
C LEU A 11 6.52 -51.21 3.64
N LEU A 12 5.53 -52.03 3.94
CA LEU A 12 4.12 -51.63 4.08
C LEU A 12 3.83 -50.96 5.44
N VAL A 13 4.61 -51.22 6.49
CA VAL A 13 4.50 -50.59 7.78
C VAL A 13 5.21 -49.24 7.83
N LEU A 14 6.22 -48.99 6.92
CA LEU A 14 6.92 -47.70 6.88
C LEU A 14 6.19 -46.68 5.99
N CYS A 15 5.20 -47.08 5.18
CA CYS A 15 4.35 -46.13 4.41
C CYS A 15 3.07 -45.72 5.14
N ALA A 16 2.80 -46.26 6.33
CA ALA A 16 1.56 -45.99 7.07
C ALA A 16 1.74 -44.98 8.23
N SER A 17 2.89 -44.34 8.34
CA SER A 17 3.17 -43.39 9.44
C SER A 17 3.66 -42.01 8.98
N ILE A 18 3.35 -41.61 7.74
CA ILE A 18 3.39 -40.23 7.31
C ILE A 18 1.96 -39.84 6.89
N THR A 19 1.02 -39.98 7.81
CA THR A 19 -0.09 -39.04 7.89
C THR A 19 0.52 -37.84 8.58
N ALA A 20 1.14 -36.94 7.79
CA ALA A 20 1.26 -35.57 8.22
C ALA A 20 -0.17 -35.16 8.53
N ASP A 21 -0.48 -34.95 9.80
CA ASP A 21 -1.64 -34.15 10.20
C ASP A 21 -1.49 -32.82 9.48
N VAL A 22 -2.06 -32.72 8.30
CA VAL A 22 -2.42 -31.44 7.70
C VAL A 22 -3.52 -30.93 8.62
N PHE A 23 -3.14 -30.39 9.77
CA PHE A 23 -3.99 -29.47 10.49
C PHE A 23 -4.27 -28.37 9.48
N ALA A 24 -5.46 -28.33 8.92
CA ALA A 24 -5.96 -27.13 8.29
C ALA A 24 -5.77 -26.03 9.34
N SER A 25 -4.81 -25.15 9.13
CA SER A 25 -4.63 -23.98 10.00
C SER A 25 -5.93 -23.19 9.86
N ASP A 26 -6.65 -22.96 10.95
CA ASP A 26 -7.87 -22.14 10.99
C ASP A 26 -7.54 -20.65 10.70
N GLY A 27 -6.76 -20.37 9.67
CA GLY A 27 -6.35 -19.02 9.32
C GLY A 27 -5.51 -18.95 8.04
N PRO A 28 -5.24 -17.74 7.55
CA PRO A 28 -4.51 -17.51 6.31
C PRO A 28 -3.09 -18.10 6.36
N LEU A 29 -2.65 -18.67 5.23
CA LEU A 29 -1.31 -19.20 5.08
C LEU A 29 -0.31 -18.06 4.96
N ILE A 30 0.46 -17.83 6.01
CA ILE A 30 1.47 -16.78 6.09
C ILE A 30 2.87 -17.39 6.02
N LEU A 31 3.70 -16.92 5.08
CA LEU A 31 5.07 -17.36 4.88
C LEU A 31 5.94 -17.19 6.14
N THR A 32 6.93 -18.05 6.32
CA THR A 32 7.97 -17.87 7.34
C THR A 32 8.76 -16.59 7.09
N MET A 33 9.47 -16.07 8.10
CA MET A 33 10.28 -14.84 7.94
C MET A 33 11.39 -15.01 6.88
N ARG A 34 11.96 -16.21 6.74
CA ARG A 34 12.95 -16.51 5.71
C ARG A 34 12.35 -16.44 4.32
N ASP A 35 11.23 -17.14 4.12
CA ASP A 35 10.56 -17.18 2.81
C ASP A 35 10.07 -15.79 2.40
N ARG A 36 9.60 -14.98 3.37
CA ARG A 36 9.25 -13.57 3.12
C ARG A 36 10.44 -12.77 2.62
N ALA A 37 11.63 -12.94 3.23
CA ALA A 37 12.83 -12.24 2.81
C ALA A 37 13.21 -12.60 1.37
N GLU A 38 13.14 -13.86 1.00
CA GLU A 38 13.40 -14.32 -0.37
C GLU A 38 12.40 -13.72 -1.39
N VAL A 39 11.11 -13.69 -1.02
CA VAL A 39 10.08 -13.07 -1.89
C VAL A 39 10.31 -11.57 -2.04
N ILE A 40 10.55 -10.85 -0.95
CA ILE A 40 10.80 -9.40 -0.96
C ILE A 40 12.01 -9.05 -1.84
N ASP A 41 13.11 -9.79 -1.70
CA ASP A 41 14.32 -9.54 -2.49
C ASP A 41 14.08 -9.85 -3.98
N ARG A 42 13.29 -10.88 -4.29
CA ARG A 42 12.89 -11.22 -5.66
C ARG A 42 11.99 -10.14 -6.28
N LEU A 43 11.02 -9.61 -5.53
CA LEU A 43 10.17 -8.49 -5.97
C LEU A 43 11.00 -7.24 -6.27
N LEU A 44 11.98 -6.93 -5.41
CA LEU A 44 12.89 -5.80 -5.63
C LEU A 44 13.73 -5.97 -6.89
N ILE A 45 14.30 -7.17 -7.10
CA ILE A 45 15.09 -7.48 -8.31
C ILE A 45 14.23 -7.31 -9.57
N ASP A 46 13.02 -7.88 -9.57
CA ASP A 46 12.08 -7.75 -10.68
C ASP A 46 11.76 -6.28 -10.99
N LYS A 47 11.50 -5.48 -9.96
CA LYS A 47 11.19 -4.06 -10.12
C LYS A 47 12.38 -3.24 -10.65
N ILE A 48 13.60 -3.52 -10.19
CA ILE A 48 14.82 -2.90 -10.72
C ILE A 48 15.03 -3.27 -12.19
N ASP A 49 14.76 -4.52 -12.57
CA ASP A 49 15.02 -4.99 -13.92
C ASP A 49 13.94 -4.54 -14.93
N THR A 50 12.69 -4.37 -14.49
CA THR A 50 11.54 -4.11 -15.38
C THR A 50 11.04 -2.68 -15.34
N VAL A 51 10.91 -2.08 -14.15
CA VAL A 51 10.28 -0.77 -13.95
C VAL A 51 11.30 0.37 -14.03
N LEU A 52 12.45 0.22 -13.38
CA LEU A 52 13.45 1.29 -13.31
C LEU A 52 13.90 1.82 -14.67
N PRO A 53 14.26 0.96 -15.67
CA PRO A 53 14.69 1.46 -16.99
C PRO A 53 13.59 2.21 -17.73
N GLU A 54 12.34 1.75 -17.61
CA GLU A 54 11.17 2.40 -18.23
C GLU A 54 11.00 3.81 -17.65
N LEU A 55 11.03 3.94 -16.32
CA LEU A 55 10.85 5.21 -15.64
C LEU A 55 11.99 6.20 -15.89
N MET A 56 13.26 5.75 -15.81
CA MET A 56 14.42 6.63 -16.08
C MET A 56 14.33 7.23 -17.50
N ARG A 57 13.91 6.44 -18.49
CA ARG A 57 13.74 6.91 -19.87
C ARG A 57 12.52 7.80 -20.04
N ARG A 58 11.40 7.48 -19.39
CA ARG A 58 10.18 8.30 -19.38
C ARG A 58 10.48 9.72 -18.87
N GLU A 59 11.21 9.81 -17.75
CA GLU A 59 11.52 11.09 -17.10
C GLU A 59 12.80 11.75 -17.67
N GLY A 60 13.53 11.05 -18.52
CA GLY A 60 14.74 11.54 -19.13
C GLY A 60 15.84 11.83 -18.13
N ILE A 61 15.95 11.03 -17.06
CA ILE A 61 17.01 11.04 -16.05
C ILE A 61 17.96 9.89 -16.36
N ASP A 62 19.17 10.21 -16.79
CA ASP A 62 20.16 9.19 -17.13
C ASP A 62 21.01 8.74 -15.94
N MET A 63 21.07 9.53 -14.85
CA MET A 63 21.63 9.06 -13.58
C MET A 63 20.72 9.46 -12.42
N TRP A 64 20.27 8.48 -11.65
CA TRP A 64 19.50 8.71 -10.42
C TRP A 64 20.36 8.39 -9.20
N VAL A 65 20.46 9.33 -8.27
CA VAL A 65 21.30 9.21 -7.07
C VAL A 65 20.41 9.30 -5.85
N VAL A 66 20.40 8.23 -5.04
CA VAL A 66 19.67 8.16 -3.78
C VAL A 66 20.68 8.10 -2.63
N VAL A 67 20.65 9.08 -1.76
CA VAL A 67 21.62 9.24 -0.66
C VAL A 67 20.92 9.16 0.67
N SER A 68 21.41 8.32 1.56
CA SER A 68 20.88 8.22 2.92
C SER A 68 21.95 7.99 3.97
N ARG A 69 21.67 8.47 5.17
CA ARG A 69 22.40 8.09 6.38
C ARG A 69 21.58 7.11 7.23
N GLU A 70 22.30 6.26 7.97
CA GLU A 70 21.70 5.33 8.94
C GLU A 70 20.76 6.07 9.90
N TYR A 71 19.53 5.60 10.03
CA TYR A 71 18.43 6.14 10.84
C TYR A 71 17.87 7.51 10.36
N ASN A 72 18.28 7.97 9.19
CA ASN A 72 17.70 9.11 8.50
C ASN A 72 17.58 8.78 7.01
N GLU A 73 16.80 7.74 6.73
CA GLU A 73 16.68 7.18 5.41
C GLU A 73 15.70 7.99 4.55
N ASP A 74 16.11 8.21 3.31
CA ASP A 74 15.24 8.58 2.21
C ASP A 74 14.10 7.52 2.09
N PRO A 75 12.83 7.94 1.97
CA PRO A 75 11.72 6.98 1.84
C PRO A 75 11.89 6.01 0.67
N ILE A 76 12.52 6.45 -0.42
CA ILE A 76 12.76 5.61 -1.60
C ILE A 76 13.85 4.58 -1.33
N ILE A 77 14.96 4.93 -0.62
CA ILE A 77 16.01 3.95 -0.35
C ILE A 77 15.48 2.76 0.46
N LYS A 78 14.52 2.98 1.35
CA LYS A 78 13.90 1.91 2.13
C LYS A 78 13.28 0.83 1.23
N THR A 79 12.75 1.23 0.08
CA THR A 79 12.17 0.31 -0.90
C THR A 79 13.23 -0.47 -1.68
N MET A 80 14.49 0.01 -1.69
CA MET A 80 15.62 -0.55 -2.44
C MET A 80 16.57 -1.38 -1.57
N LEU A 81 16.40 -1.36 -0.25
CA LEU A 81 17.22 -2.17 0.66
C LEU A 81 16.80 -3.65 0.61
N PRO A 82 17.75 -4.59 0.75
CA PRO A 82 17.42 -6.01 0.86
C PRO A 82 16.54 -6.29 2.09
N ALA A 83 15.78 -7.36 2.07
CA ALA A 83 14.83 -7.71 3.13
C ALA A 83 15.47 -7.86 4.51
N THR A 84 16.75 -8.21 4.56
CA THR A 84 17.52 -8.39 5.81
C THR A 84 18.08 -7.07 6.38
N TRP A 85 17.90 -5.95 5.68
CA TRP A 85 18.35 -4.65 6.16
C TRP A 85 17.17 -3.82 6.69
N HIS A 86 17.22 -3.46 7.96
CA HIS A 86 16.20 -2.62 8.61
C HIS A 86 16.49 -1.13 8.47
N ALA A 87 17.72 -0.77 8.13
CA ALA A 87 18.19 0.59 7.95
C ALA A 87 19.32 0.62 6.90
N ALA A 88 19.56 1.78 6.29
CA ALA A 88 20.78 2.02 5.55
C ALA A 88 22.00 1.92 6.52
N ARG A 89 23.19 1.68 5.98
CA ARG A 89 24.40 1.56 6.80
C ARG A 89 25.30 2.78 6.62
N ARG A 90 25.55 3.51 7.71
CA ARG A 90 26.38 4.74 7.69
C ARG A 90 25.81 5.72 6.66
N ARG A 91 26.63 6.14 5.69
CA ARG A 91 26.14 6.77 4.46
C ARG A 91 26.10 5.72 3.36
N THR A 92 24.96 5.51 2.78
CA THR A 92 24.73 4.67 1.60
C THR A 92 24.36 5.58 0.44
N ILE A 93 25.08 5.49 -0.67
CA ILE A 93 24.79 6.21 -1.91
C ILE A 93 24.50 5.16 -2.97
N LEU A 94 23.26 5.10 -3.44
CA LEU A 94 22.88 4.26 -4.57
C LEU A 94 22.88 5.11 -5.83
N VAL A 95 23.51 4.59 -6.88
CA VAL A 95 23.59 5.23 -8.19
C VAL A 95 23.00 4.28 -9.22
N MET A 96 21.97 4.71 -9.92
CA MET A 96 21.38 4.03 -11.05
C MET A 96 21.73 4.84 -12.31
N PHE A 97 22.41 4.22 -13.30
CA PHE A 97 22.81 4.88 -14.52
C PHE A 97 22.27 4.14 -15.74
N ASP A 98 21.47 4.82 -16.57
CA ASP A 98 21.02 4.32 -17.87
C ASP A 98 21.95 4.81 -18.98
N PRO A 99 22.78 3.93 -19.54
CA PRO A 99 23.65 4.27 -20.66
C PRO A 99 22.89 4.44 -21.98
N GLY A 100 21.56 4.23 -21.97
CA GLY A 100 20.69 4.37 -23.13
C GLY A 100 20.69 3.17 -24.08
N GLY A 101 19.83 3.24 -25.08
CA GLY A 101 19.66 2.19 -26.09
C GLY A 101 19.12 0.89 -25.46
N SER A 102 19.69 -0.24 -25.88
CA SER A 102 19.34 -1.58 -25.37
C SER A 102 20.17 -2.03 -24.16
N LYS A 103 21.03 -1.16 -23.65
CA LYS A 103 21.88 -1.49 -22.50
C LYS A 103 21.06 -1.54 -21.22
N LYS A 104 21.50 -2.38 -20.28
CA LYS A 104 20.91 -2.46 -18.95
C LYS A 104 21.31 -1.24 -18.13
N VAL A 105 20.42 -0.82 -17.25
CA VAL A 105 20.71 0.17 -16.21
C VAL A 105 21.78 -0.41 -15.28
N GLU A 106 22.83 0.36 -15.03
CA GLU A 106 23.84 0.02 -14.05
C GLU A 106 23.32 0.40 -12.66
N THR A 107 23.49 -0.50 -11.69
CA THR A 107 23.11 -0.30 -10.30
C THR A 107 24.32 -0.43 -9.41
N ILE A 108 24.71 0.67 -8.74
CA ILE A 108 25.99 0.82 -8.06
C ILE A 108 25.76 1.32 -6.63
N ALA A 109 26.46 0.73 -5.68
CA ALA A 109 26.54 1.24 -4.31
C ALA A 109 27.90 1.88 -4.08
N VAL A 110 27.93 3.19 -3.84
CA VAL A 110 29.14 3.84 -3.32
C VAL A 110 29.22 3.57 -1.83
N SER A 111 29.55 2.35 -1.50
CA SER A 111 29.69 1.82 -0.14
C SER A 111 30.72 0.70 -0.14
N ARG A 112 31.25 0.35 1.05
CA ARG A 112 32.28 -0.70 1.21
C ARG A 112 31.77 -2.13 1.01
N TYR A 113 30.47 -2.30 0.79
CA TYR A 113 29.82 -3.57 0.58
C TYR A 113 28.65 -3.38 -0.36
N LYS A 114 28.30 -4.44 -1.05
CA LYS A 114 27.13 -4.46 -1.93
C LYS A 114 25.82 -4.28 -1.14
N VAL A 115 24.80 -3.71 -1.78
CA VAL A 115 23.47 -3.56 -1.22
C VAL A 115 22.51 -4.49 -1.96
N GLY A 116 22.10 -5.54 -1.27
CA GLY A 116 21.33 -6.62 -1.88
C GLY A 116 22.12 -7.29 -3.01
N GLU A 117 21.41 -7.82 -3.99
CA GLU A 117 22.02 -8.51 -5.11
C GLU A 117 22.25 -7.65 -6.34
N ARG A 118 21.68 -6.45 -6.37
CA ARG A 118 21.72 -5.58 -7.55
C ARG A 118 22.71 -4.44 -7.46
N PHE A 119 22.96 -3.89 -6.28
CA PHE A 119 23.87 -2.76 -6.15
C PHE A 119 25.26 -3.24 -5.76
N GLU A 120 26.13 -3.40 -6.76
CA GLU A 120 27.52 -3.79 -6.52
C GLU A 120 28.31 -2.69 -5.83
N SER A 121 29.20 -3.08 -4.92
CA SER A 121 30.10 -2.15 -4.23
C SER A 121 31.09 -1.54 -5.21
N ALA A 122 31.23 -0.22 -5.20
CA ALA A 122 32.15 0.52 -6.05
C ALA A 122 33.08 1.45 -5.27
N TRP A 123 33.19 1.24 -3.96
CA TRP A 123 34.06 2.07 -3.10
C TRP A 123 34.91 1.20 -2.18
N ASP A 124 36.23 1.27 -2.41
CA ASP A 124 37.23 0.77 -1.48
C ASP A 124 37.83 1.96 -0.70
N LYS A 125 37.55 2.00 0.60
CA LYS A 125 38.02 3.06 1.48
C LYS A 125 39.54 3.07 1.65
N GLU A 126 40.21 1.94 1.46
CA GLU A 126 41.68 1.85 1.60
C GLU A 126 42.39 2.45 0.37
N GLU A 127 41.75 2.41 -0.82
CA GLU A 127 42.21 3.02 -2.04
C GLU A 127 41.83 4.51 -2.13
N GLU A 128 40.56 4.83 -1.81
CA GLU A 128 40.03 6.19 -1.79
C GLU A 128 39.30 6.46 -0.47
N PRO A 129 39.90 7.16 0.49
CA PRO A 129 39.32 7.42 1.79
C PRO A 129 38.04 8.28 1.77
N ASP A 130 37.85 9.11 0.72
CA ASP A 130 36.71 10.01 0.59
C ASP A 130 35.63 9.39 -0.31
N GLN A 131 34.50 9.03 0.32
CA GLN A 131 33.33 8.47 -0.36
C GLN A 131 32.76 9.41 -1.45
N TRP A 132 32.81 10.73 -1.21
CA TRP A 132 32.30 11.70 -2.16
C TRP A 132 33.23 11.87 -3.36
N GLN A 133 34.55 11.74 -3.15
CA GLN A 133 35.54 11.73 -4.23
C GLN A 133 35.26 10.53 -5.16
N ARG A 134 35.08 9.34 -4.60
CA ARG A 134 34.72 8.15 -5.40
C ARG A 134 33.41 8.33 -6.17
N PHE A 135 32.39 8.93 -5.55
CA PHE A 135 31.16 9.30 -6.23
C PHE A 135 31.41 10.22 -7.43
N ALA A 136 32.20 11.27 -7.25
CA ALA A 136 32.52 12.21 -8.31
C ALA A 136 33.29 11.54 -9.50
N GLU A 137 34.17 10.58 -9.22
CA GLU A 137 34.84 9.78 -10.23
C GLU A 137 33.85 8.94 -11.04
N LEU A 138 32.92 8.26 -10.36
CA LEU A 138 31.85 7.46 -11.02
C LEU A 138 30.96 8.33 -11.94
N VAL A 139 30.66 9.55 -11.51
CA VAL A 139 29.94 10.53 -12.34
C VAL A 139 30.79 10.95 -13.56
N ALA A 140 32.08 11.18 -13.37
CA ALA A 140 33.00 11.57 -14.46
C ALA A 140 33.18 10.43 -15.49
N GLU A 141 33.30 9.19 -15.04
CA GLU A 141 33.41 8.00 -15.87
C GLU A 141 32.18 7.80 -16.81
N ARG A 142 30.99 8.20 -16.37
CA ARG A 142 29.71 8.00 -17.09
C ARG A 142 29.21 9.22 -17.84
N ASP A 143 29.72 10.40 -17.49
CA ASP A 143 29.33 11.72 -18.07
C ASP A 143 27.81 11.91 -18.23
N PRO A 144 26.99 11.71 -17.19
CA PRO A 144 25.51 11.81 -17.29
C PRO A 144 25.10 13.23 -17.70
N LYS A 145 24.02 13.34 -18.47
CA LYS A 145 23.45 14.64 -18.89
C LYS A 145 22.58 15.26 -17.80
N LYS A 146 21.83 14.41 -17.09
CA LYS A 146 20.99 14.80 -15.95
C LYS A 146 21.24 13.86 -14.77
N ILE A 147 21.50 14.45 -13.62
CA ILE A 147 21.71 13.75 -12.35
C ILE A 147 20.49 14.05 -11.48
N GLY A 148 19.57 13.08 -11.36
CA GLY A 148 18.38 13.20 -10.56
C GLY A 148 18.65 12.91 -9.09
N VAL A 149 18.11 13.72 -8.20
CA VAL A 149 18.11 13.54 -6.75
C VAL A 149 16.69 13.67 -6.20
N ASN A 150 16.38 13.03 -5.09
CA ASN A 150 15.04 13.00 -4.51
C ASN A 150 14.72 14.32 -3.80
N GLN A 151 14.25 15.30 -4.57
CA GLN A 151 13.69 16.57 -4.12
C GLN A 151 12.32 16.74 -4.74
N SER A 152 11.32 17.14 -3.93
CA SER A 152 9.96 17.34 -4.37
C SER A 152 9.29 18.47 -3.59
N ASP A 153 8.44 19.25 -4.28
CA ASP A 153 7.60 20.27 -3.66
C ASP A 153 6.22 19.72 -3.29
N HIS A 154 5.84 18.54 -3.80
CA HIS A 154 4.48 18.00 -3.67
C HIS A 154 4.40 16.64 -2.95
N TRP A 155 5.42 15.78 -3.10
CA TRP A 155 5.40 14.44 -2.50
C TRP A 155 6.55 14.26 -1.51
N GLY A 156 6.24 14.31 -0.21
CA GLY A 156 7.23 14.09 0.84
C GLY A 156 7.97 12.75 0.71
N LEU A 157 7.33 11.72 0.11
CA LEU A 157 7.97 10.43 -0.17
C LEU A 157 9.02 10.48 -1.30
N ALA A 158 9.01 11.53 -2.13
CA ALA A 158 10.00 11.79 -3.18
C ALA A 158 10.96 12.95 -2.83
N ASP A 159 10.88 13.49 -1.59
CA ASP A 159 11.73 14.55 -1.05
C ASP A 159 12.67 14.00 0.04
N GLY A 160 13.44 12.98 -0.30
CA GLY A 160 14.22 12.21 0.68
C GLY A 160 15.64 12.65 0.90
N ILE A 161 16.26 13.44 -0.01
CA ILE A 161 17.63 13.91 0.19
C ILE A 161 17.66 15.06 1.20
N VAL A 162 18.37 14.88 2.32
CA VAL A 162 18.52 15.96 3.30
C VAL A 162 19.46 17.06 2.80
N ALA A 163 19.20 18.30 3.20
CA ALA A 163 19.90 19.49 2.72
C ALA A 163 21.44 19.38 2.80
N THR A 164 21.97 18.80 3.89
CA THR A 164 23.42 18.62 4.07
C THR A 164 24.02 17.63 3.07
N GLU A 165 23.33 16.51 2.79
CA GLU A 165 23.81 15.52 1.82
C GLU A 165 23.71 16.07 0.38
N LEU A 166 22.68 16.83 0.07
CA LEU A 166 22.56 17.53 -1.22
C LEU A 166 23.71 18.53 -1.43
N GLN A 167 24.04 19.30 -0.40
CA GLN A 167 25.15 20.26 -0.48
C GLN A 167 26.49 19.54 -0.67
N MET A 168 26.75 18.48 0.12
CA MET A 168 27.96 17.67 -0.02
C MET A 168 28.07 17.02 -1.41
N LEU A 169 26.97 16.50 -1.94
CA LEU A 169 26.91 15.97 -3.30
C LEU A 169 27.31 17.02 -4.33
N LYS A 170 26.72 18.22 -4.25
CA LYS A 170 27.00 19.31 -5.20
C LYS A 170 28.44 19.82 -5.08
N ASP A 171 28.99 19.91 -3.87
CA ASP A 171 30.32 20.38 -3.60
C ASP A 171 31.40 19.37 -4.06
N SER A 172 31.13 18.09 -4.01
CA SER A 172 32.04 17.05 -4.48
C SER A 172 32.17 17.00 -6.00
N LEU A 173 31.17 17.52 -6.71
CA LEU A 173 31.16 17.48 -8.18
C LEU A 173 31.83 18.67 -8.81
N PRO A 174 32.66 18.48 -9.89
CA PRO A 174 33.06 19.55 -10.78
C PRO A 174 31.84 20.37 -11.24
N LYS A 175 32.01 21.70 -11.44
CA LYS A 175 30.95 22.63 -11.85
C LYS A 175 30.13 22.12 -13.05
N LYS A 176 30.77 21.41 -13.97
CA LYS A 176 30.12 20.79 -15.15
C LYS A 176 28.99 19.86 -14.72
N TYR A 177 29.19 19.00 -13.73
CA TYR A 177 28.26 17.99 -13.26
C TYR A 177 27.30 18.54 -12.20
N SER A 178 27.79 19.38 -11.29
CA SER A 178 26.97 20.02 -10.27
C SER A 178 25.79 20.81 -10.89
N ARG A 179 25.97 21.40 -12.08
CA ARG A 179 24.91 22.10 -12.82
C ARG A 179 23.88 21.16 -13.48
N ARG A 180 24.19 19.86 -13.57
CA ARG A 180 23.28 18.82 -14.12
C ARG A 180 22.43 18.16 -13.05
N VAL A 181 22.66 18.50 -11.78
CA VAL A 181 21.84 18.02 -10.67
C VAL A 181 20.47 18.66 -10.74
N THR A 182 19.44 17.84 -10.75
CA THR A 182 18.03 18.24 -10.87
C THR A 182 17.14 17.39 -9.99
N SER A 183 15.90 17.82 -9.75
CA SER A 183 14.89 16.99 -9.09
C SER A 183 14.61 15.73 -9.91
N ALA A 184 14.48 14.60 -9.23
CA ALA A 184 13.98 13.32 -9.75
C ALA A 184 12.56 13.03 -9.23
N GLU A 185 11.78 14.06 -8.88
CA GLU A 185 10.45 13.95 -8.29
C GLU A 185 9.59 12.92 -9.03
N LEU A 186 9.36 13.11 -10.33
CA LEU A 186 8.49 12.23 -11.11
C LEU A 186 9.05 10.82 -11.29
N LEU A 187 10.38 10.67 -11.31
CA LEU A 187 11.01 9.35 -11.30
C LEU A 187 10.78 8.63 -9.97
N GLY A 188 10.96 9.35 -8.85
CA GLY A 188 10.69 8.82 -7.52
C GLY A 188 9.23 8.45 -7.31
N VAL A 189 8.30 9.32 -7.73
CA VAL A 189 6.85 9.05 -7.71
C VAL A 189 6.54 7.81 -8.55
N GLY A 190 6.99 7.76 -9.80
CA GLY A 190 6.78 6.61 -10.69
C GLY A 190 7.34 5.30 -10.09
N TRP A 191 8.51 5.35 -9.45
CA TRP A 191 9.08 4.19 -8.75
C TRP A 191 8.16 3.69 -7.63
N LEU A 192 7.56 4.59 -6.85
CA LEU A 192 6.69 4.24 -5.73
C LEU A 192 5.32 3.76 -6.18
N GLU A 193 4.72 4.39 -7.21
CA GLU A 193 3.35 4.05 -7.66
C GLU A 193 3.28 2.81 -8.55
N THR A 194 4.29 2.54 -9.39
CA THR A 194 4.22 1.47 -10.39
C THR A 194 4.36 0.09 -9.75
N ARG A 195 3.37 -0.79 -10.01
CA ARG A 195 3.41 -2.21 -9.60
C ARG A 195 3.99 -3.06 -10.72
N THR A 196 4.76 -4.09 -10.34
CA THR A 196 5.22 -5.11 -11.31
C THR A 196 4.16 -6.19 -11.48
N ALA A 197 4.25 -6.94 -12.58
CA ALA A 197 3.39 -8.10 -12.79
C ALA A 197 3.56 -9.15 -11.69
N LEU A 198 4.77 -9.27 -11.13
CA LEU A 198 5.07 -10.21 -10.05
C LEU A 198 4.43 -9.75 -8.72
N GLU A 199 4.47 -8.44 -8.40
CA GLU A 199 3.75 -7.89 -7.25
C GLU A 199 2.24 -8.17 -7.38
N MET A 200 1.65 -7.98 -8.56
CA MET A 200 0.22 -8.19 -8.80
C MET A 200 -0.21 -9.66 -8.79
N GLN A 201 0.70 -10.62 -8.96
CA GLN A 201 0.41 -12.04 -8.72
C GLN A 201 0.23 -12.39 -7.25
N ILE A 202 0.82 -11.61 -6.35
CA ILE A 202 0.82 -11.85 -4.91
C ILE A 202 -0.24 -11.00 -4.20
N TYR A 203 -0.51 -9.80 -4.69
CA TYR A 203 -1.37 -8.83 -4.04
C TYR A 203 -2.78 -9.37 -3.69
N PRO A 204 -3.46 -10.18 -4.54
CA PRO A 204 -4.77 -10.73 -4.18
C PRO A 204 -4.76 -11.56 -2.90
N GLN A 205 -3.68 -12.31 -2.64
CA GLN A 205 -3.54 -13.04 -1.38
C GLN A 205 -3.38 -12.10 -0.19
N ILE A 206 -2.67 -10.97 -0.36
CA ILE A 206 -2.47 -9.99 0.71
C ILE A 206 -3.79 -9.32 1.07
N ALA A 207 -4.55 -8.85 0.07
CA ALA A 207 -5.86 -8.24 0.25
C ALA A 207 -6.87 -9.23 0.89
N ARG A 208 -6.86 -10.48 0.43
CA ARG A 208 -7.69 -11.53 1.05
C ARG A 208 -7.40 -11.75 2.53
N VAL A 209 -6.13 -11.73 2.93
CA VAL A 209 -5.76 -11.84 4.36
C VAL A 209 -6.37 -10.69 5.18
N ALA A 210 -6.39 -9.47 4.63
CA ALA A 210 -7.02 -8.32 5.29
C ALA A 210 -8.53 -8.54 5.43
N HIS A 211 -9.23 -8.95 4.36
CA HIS A 211 -10.67 -9.25 4.37
C HIS A 211 -11.02 -10.36 5.35
N GLU A 212 -10.22 -11.43 5.43
CA GLU A 212 -10.43 -12.52 6.39
C GLU A 212 -10.30 -12.04 7.84
N ILE A 213 -9.33 -11.17 8.14
CA ILE A 213 -9.16 -10.57 9.47
C ILE A 213 -10.36 -9.66 9.81
N ILE A 214 -10.80 -8.82 8.87
CA ILE A 214 -11.99 -7.96 9.05
C ILE A 214 -13.22 -8.83 9.37
N THR A 215 -13.46 -9.87 8.57
CA THR A 215 -14.60 -10.77 8.75
C THR A 215 -14.54 -11.51 10.09
N GLU A 216 -13.36 -11.94 10.53
CA GLU A 216 -13.19 -12.58 11.84
C GLU A 216 -13.47 -11.59 12.98
N GLY A 217 -12.99 -10.35 12.88
CA GLY A 217 -13.24 -9.29 13.87
C GLY A 217 -14.71 -8.88 13.95
N PHE A 218 -15.40 -8.85 12.82
CA PHE A 218 -16.83 -8.58 12.73
C PHE A 218 -17.67 -9.86 12.82
N SER A 219 -17.42 -10.66 13.84
CA SER A 219 -18.14 -11.91 14.11
C SER A 219 -18.39 -12.12 15.60
N ASN A 220 -19.28 -13.05 15.95
CA ASN A 220 -19.53 -13.45 17.34
C ASN A 220 -18.35 -14.14 18.03
N LYS A 221 -17.25 -14.41 17.31
CA LYS A 221 -16.00 -14.83 17.95
C LYS A 221 -15.37 -13.69 18.73
N VAL A 222 -15.62 -12.44 18.33
CA VAL A 222 -15.02 -11.24 18.87
C VAL A 222 -16.06 -10.33 19.53
N ILE A 223 -17.21 -10.15 18.87
CA ILE A 223 -18.25 -9.21 19.32
C ILE A 223 -19.36 -9.97 20.04
N GLN A 224 -19.56 -9.62 21.31
CA GLN A 224 -20.73 -9.95 22.10
C GLN A 224 -21.57 -8.67 22.25
N PRO A 225 -22.70 -8.52 21.52
CA PRO A 225 -23.51 -7.33 21.60
C PRO A 225 -23.97 -7.04 23.04
N GLY A 226 -23.93 -5.76 23.45
CA GLY A 226 -24.21 -5.33 24.82
C GLY A 226 -23.03 -5.42 25.81
N VAL A 227 -21.90 -5.99 25.38
CA VAL A 227 -20.70 -6.18 26.23
C VAL A 227 -19.44 -5.63 25.56
N THR A 228 -19.15 -6.08 24.34
CA THR A 228 -17.94 -5.69 23.59
C THR A 228 -18.01 -4.22 23.16
N THR A 229 -16.93 -3.52 23.34
CA THR A 229 -16.78 -2.12 22.92
C THR A 229 -16.06 -2.01 21.57
N THR A 230 -16.16 -0.87 20.90
CA THR A 230 -15.37 -0.56 19.69
C THR A 230 -13.88 -0.66 19.96
N GLU A 231 -13.42 -0.20 21.13
CA GLU A 231 -12.01 -0.26 21.56
C GLU A 231 -11.54 -1.72 21.70
N ASP A 232 -12.36 -2.61 22.25
CA ASP A 232 -12.02 -4.05 22.35
C ASP A 232 -11.78 -4.65 20.97
N VAL A 233 -12.59 -4.30 19.97
CA VAL A 233 -12.45 -4.80 18.59
C VAL A 233 -11.20 -4.23 17.94
N ILE A 234 -10.90 -2.94 18.12
CA ILE A 234 -9.67 -2.29 17.63
C ILE A 234 -8.44 -3.02 18.14
N TRP A 235 -8.35 -3.26 19.45
CA TRP A 235 -7.21 -3.95 20.03
C TRP A 235 -7.17 -5.42 19.65
N TRP A 236 -8.31 -6.08 19.45
CA TRP A 236 -8.34 -7.42 18.90
C TRP A 236 -7.71 -7.48 17.51
N TYR A 237 -8.03 -6.54 16.60
CA TYR A 237 -7.39 -6.44 15.29
C TYR A 237 -5.86 -6.31 15.42
N ARG A 238 -5.37 -5.47 16.33
CA ARG A 238 -3.94 -5.30 16.57
C ARG A 238 -3.27 -6.59 17.04
N GLU A 239 -3.88 -7.30 17.96
CA GLU A 239 -3.38 -8.58 18.45
C GLU A 239 -3.47 -9.66 17.37
N ARG A 240 -4.52 -9.66 16.54
CA ARG A 240 -4.67 -10.61 15.43
C ARG A 240 -3.58 -10.44 14.38
N ILE A 241 -3.30 -9.21 13.95
CA ILE A 241 -2.18 -8.87 13.05
C ILE A 241 -0.86 -9.43 13.61
N ARG A 242 -0.60 -9.18 14.89
CA ARG A 242 0.61 -9.66 15.56
C ARG A 242 0.68 -11.19 15.65
N ALA A 243 -0.42 -11.84 15.99
CA ALA A 243 -0.50 -13.30 16.06
C ALA A 243 -0.17 -13.96 14.71
N LEU A 244 -0.58 -13.33 13.59
CA LEU A 244 -0.24 -13.73 12.23
C LEU A 244 1.19 -13.29 11.81
N LYS A 245 1.94 -12.64 12.71
CA LYS A 245 3.29 -12.10 12.42
C LYS A 245 3.28 -11.13 11.24
N LEU A 246 2.20 -10.39 11.07
CA LEU A 246 2.06 -9.29 10.12
C LEU A 246 2.38 -7.95 10.81
N ASN A 247 2.50 -6.90 10.01
CA ASN A 247 2.56 -5.52 10.47
C ASN A 247 1.32 -4.75 10.01
N THR A 248 1.12 -3.58 10.57
CA THR A 248 0.18 -2.58 10.06
C THR A 248 0.91 -1.25 9.91
N TRP A 249 0.41 -0.39 9.07
CA TRP A 249 0.99 0.93 8.83
C TRP A 249 0.18 2.05 9.51
N PHE A 250 -1.02 1.74 10.01
CA PHE A 250 -1.81 2.62 10.88
C PHE A 250 -2.56 1.84 11.96
N HIS A 251 -3.10 2.54 12.95
CA HIS A 251 -3.93 1.95 13.99
C HIS A 251 -5.35 1.79 13.46
N PRO A 252 -5.91 0.57 13.42
CA PRO A 252 -7.28 0.36 12.93
C PRO A 252 -8.29 1.21 13.69
N SER A 253 -9.39 1.53 13.02
CA SER A 253 -10.50 2.22 13.66
C SER A 253 -11.80 1.43 13.55
N VAL A 254 -12.68 1.54 14.55
CA VAL A 254 -14.04 0.99 14.53
C VAL A 254 -15.01 2.07 15.00
N ALA A 255 -15.97 2.40 14.15
CA ALA A 255 -17.00 3.40 14.43
C ALA A 255 -18.40 2.78 14.38
N ILE A 256 -19.35 3.45 15.04
CA ILE A 256 -20.76 3.03 15.10
C ILE A 256 -21.64 4.16 14.56
N GLN A 257 -22.60 3.79 13.74
CA GLN A 257 -23.78 4.59 13.45
C GLN A 257 -25.03 3.83 13.95
N ARG A 258 -25.90 4.52 14.68
CA ARG A 258 -27.11 3.90 15.24
C ARG A 258 -28.31 4.83 15.16
N ASN A 259 -29.49 4.26 15.38
CA ASN A 259 -30.73 5.03 15.48
C ASN A 259 -30.78 5.79 16.83
N ASP A 260 -30.14 6.94 16.87
CA ASP A 260 -30.10 7.88 17.98
C ASP A 260 -30.05 9.34 17.46
N THR A 261 -30.02 10.30 18.34
CA THR A 261 -29.98 11.72 17.98
C THR A 261 -28.57 12.24 17.69
N ALA A 262 -27.52 11.43 17.85
CA ALA A 262 -26.14 11.83 17.59
C ALA A 262 -25.89 11.91 16.08
N ALA A 263 -25.39 13.06 15.61
CA ALA A 263 -24.88 13.18 14.25
C ALA A 263 -23.56 12.42 14.12
N PHE A 264 -23.35 11.73 13.02
CA PHE A 264 -22.05 11.18 12.71
C PHE A 264 -21.12 12.30 12.27
N GLU A 265 -20.15 12.65 13.13
CA GLU A 265 -19.14 13.65 12.82
C GLU A 265 -17.93 12.98 12.16
N HIS A 266 -17.83 13.10 10.85
CA HIS A 266 -16.74 12.56 10.05
C HIS A 266 -15.35 13.02 10.54
N LEU A 267 -15.21 14.28 10.99
CA LEU A 267 -13.96 14.82 11.51
C LEU A 267 -13.53 14.17 12.82
N THR A 268 -14.47 13.83 13.70
CA THR A 268 -14.18 13.22 14.99
C THR A 268 -13.62 11.81 14.82
N ALA A 269 -14.08 11.09 13.79
CA ALA A 269 -13.60 9.74 13.49
C ALA A 269 -12.10 9.70 13.12
N PHE A 270 -11.56 10.78 12.53
CA PHE A 270 -10.16 10.82 12.08
C PHE A 270 -9.22 11.62 13.01
N SER A 271 -9.71 12.58 13.81
CA SER A 271 -8.82 13.55 14.45
C SER A 271 -8.80 13.56 15.98
N GLN A 272 -9.79 13.00 16.67
CA GLN A 272 -9.93 13.19 18.13
C GLN A 272 -9.84 11.91 18.98
N GLY A 273 -9.49 10.77 18.38
CA GLY A 273 -9.56 9.49 19.07
C GLY A 273 -11.01 9.00 19.16
N HIS A 274 -11.17 7.69 19.16
CA HIS A 274 -12.49 7.07 19.10
C HIS A 274 -13.16 7.12 20.47
N GLU A 275 -14.41 7.55 20.51
CA GLU A 275 -15.24 7.31 21.69
C GLU A 275 -15.41 5.79 21.87
N THR A 276 -15.11 5.31 23.06
CA THR A 276 -15.36 3.92 23.44
C THR A 276 -16.86 3.70 23.59
N ASN A 277 -17.45 3.02 22.62
CA ASN A 277 -18.88 2.73 22.60
C ASN A 277 -19.15 1.24 22.71
N VAL A 278 -20.11 0.86 23.58
CA VAL A 278 -20.60 -0.52 23.61
C VAL A 278 -21.40 -0.80 22.35
N ILE A 279 -21.08 -1.87 21.67
CA ILE A 279 -21.75 -2.34 20.45
C ILE A 279 -23.09 -2.97 20.83
N LEU A 280 -24.19 -2.52 20.19
CA LEU A 280 -25.55 -2.93 20.51
C LEU A 280 -26.25 -3.53 19.28
N PRO A 281 -27.28 -4.39 19.50
CA PRO A 281 -28.13 -4.83 18.40
C PRO A 281 -28.77 -3.67 17.64
N GLY A 282 -28.64 -3.67 16.32
CA GLY A 282 -29.11 -2.61 15.42
C GLY A 282 -28.06 -1.59 15.05
N ASP A 283 -26.83 -1.69 15.57
CA ASP A 283 -25.70 -0.83 15.18
C ASP A 283 -25.23 -1.16 13.77
N LEU A 284 -24.92 -0.13 13.01
CA LEU A 284 -24.13 -0.19 11.80
C LEU A 284 -22.67 0.11 12.15
N LEU A 285 -21.82 -0.89 12.06
CA LEU A 285 -20.39 -0.77 12.33
C LEU A 285 -19.64 -0.39 11.05
N HIS A 286 -18.54 0.30 11.23
CA HIS A 286 -17.56 0.59 10.20
C HIS A 286 -16.17 0.24 10.74
N VAL A 287 -15.33 -0.37 9.93
CA VAL A 287 -13.91 -0.58 10.21
C VAL A 287 -13.08 0.07 9.13
N ASP A 288 -11.98 0.68 9.55
CA ASP A 288 -10.88 1.08 8.70
C ASP A 288 -9.64 0.28 9.12
N PHE A 289 -9.08 -0.50 8.18
CA PHE A 289 -8.14 -1.56 8.49
C PHE A 289 -7.12 -1.79 7.37
N GLY A 290 -5.85 -1.85 7.74
CA GLY A 290 -4.78 -2.17 6.81
C GLY A 290 -3.68 -3.04 7.40
N ILE A 291 -3.09 -3.88 6.58
CA ILE A 291 -1.92 -4.70 6.94
C ILE A 291 -0.74 -4.39 6.02
N THR A 292 0.46 -4.70 6.52
CA THR A 292 1.68 -4.75 5.72
C THR A 292 2.17 -6.19 5.65
N TYR A 293 2.25 -6.72 4.43
CA TYR A 293 2.81 -8.03 4.17
C TYR A 293 3.66 -8.00 2.89
N LEU A 294 4.86 -8.59 2.95
CA LEU A 294 5.84 -8.60 1.84
C LEU A 294 6.21 -7.18 1.33
N ARG A 295 6.20 -6.18 2.21
CA ARG A 295 6.39 -4.75 1.90
C ARG A 295 5.30 -4.14 1.02
N LEU A 296 4.14 -4.78 0.92
CA LEU A 296 2.94 -4.23 0.31
C LEU A 296 1.91 -3.99 1.39
N ASN A 297 1.19 -2.88 1.27
CA ASN A 297 0.14 -2.50 2.20
C ASN A 297 -1.23 -2.74 1.58
N THR A 298 -2.21 -3.03 2.43
CA THR A 298 -3.64 -2.94 2.10
C THR A 298 -4.26 -1.77 2.83
N ASP A 299 -5.38 -1.29 2.31
CA ASP A 299 -6.22 -0.28 2.91
C ASP A 299 -7.68 -0.59 2.59
N THR A 300 -8.49 -0.83 3.62
CA THR A 300 -9.82 -1.39 3.41
C THR A 300 -10.81 -0.88 4.46
N GLN A 301 -11.92 -0.34 3.99
CA GLN A 301 -13.04 0.04 4.86
C GLN A 301 -14.27 -0.78 4.51
N GLN A 302 -14.84 -1.45 5.53
CA GLN A 302 -16.03 -2.27 5.40
C GLN A 302 -17.02 -2.04 6.53
N HIS A 303 -18.25 -2.45 6.30
CA HIS A 303 -19.35 -2.32 7.24
C HIS A 303 -19.88 -3.67 7.72
N ALA A 304 -20.31 -3.70 8.98
CA ALA A 304 -21.11 -4.80 9.54
C ALA A 304 -22.40 -4.26 10.15
N TYR A 305 -23.41 -5.11 10.21
CA TYR A 305 -24.66 -4.83 10.90
C TYR A 305 -24.91 -5.83 12.04
N VAL A 306 -25.16 -5.31 13.23
CA VAL A 306 -25.48 -6.15 14.40
C VAL A 306 -26.98 -6.46 14.39
N LEU A 307 -27.34 -7.73 14.18
CA LEU A 307 -28.72 -8.16 14.07
C LEU A 307 -29.50 -7.91 15.37
N LYS A 308 -30.73 -7.39 15.26
CA LYS A 308 -31.69 -7.38 16.36
C LYS A 308 -32.33 -8.74 16.52
N LEU A 309 -32.90 -8.98 17.68
CA LEU A 309 -33.61 -10.24 17.95
C LEU A 309 -34.73 -10.51 16.89
N GLY A 310 -34.60 -11.63 16.19
CA GLY A 310 -35.52 -12.05 15.15
C GLY A 310 -35.16 -11.56 13.74
N GLU A 311 -34.13 -10.72 13.58
CA GLU A 311 -33.61 -10.35 12.25
C GLU A 311 -32.69 -11.46 11.72
N VAL A 312 -32.72 -11.66 10.41
CA VAL A 312 -31.87 -12.62 9.68
C VAL A 312 -30.99 -11.92 8.64
N ASP A 313 -31.21 -10.62 8.43
CA ASP A 313 -30.48 -9.77 7.46
C ASP A 313 -30.56 -8.31 7.90
N ALA A 314 -29.71 -7.48 7.34
CA ALA A 314 -29.73 -6.04 7.57
C ALA A 314 -31.01 -5.41 6.99
N PRO A 315 -31.55 -4.35 7.62
CA PRO A 315 -32.73 -3.66 7.13
C PRO A 315 -32.57 -3.13 5.70
N GLU A 316 -33.63 -3.17 4.91
CA GLU A 316 -33.60 -2.78 3.51
C GLU A 316 -33.19 -1.32 3.28
N TYR A 317 -33.50 -0.43 4.22
CA TYR A 317 -33.08 0.97 4.13
C TYR A 317 -31.56 1.13 4.22
N LEU A 318 -30.85 0.33 5.05
CA LEU A 318 -29.38 0.32 5.11
C LEU A 318 -28.79 -0.32 3.85
N LYS A 319 -29.39 -1.41 3.34
CA LYS A 319 -28.94 -2.04 2.08
C LYS A 319 -29.09 -1.08 0.88
N ARG A 320 -30.13 -0.23 0.86
CA ARG A 320 -30.24 0.85 -0.16
C ARG A 320 -29.09 1.84 -0.06
N ALA A 321 -28.71 2.24 1.17
CA ALA A 321 -27.56 3.15 1.37
C ALA A 321 -26.25 2.50 0.89
N LEU A 322 -26.03 1.21 1.17
CA LEU A 322 -24.87 0.47 0.67
C LEU A 322 -24.84 0.41 -0.86
N ARG A 323 -25.99 0.15 -1.50
CA ARG A 323 -26.09 0.17 -2.97
C ARG A 323 -25.77 1.56 -3.56
N SER A 324 -26.17 2.63 -2.89
CA SER A 324 -25.80 4.00 -3.30
C SER A 324 -24.30 4.24 -3.26
N ALA A 325 -23.62 3.77 -2.22
CA ALA A 325 -22.16 3.84 -2.12
C ALA A 325 -21.45 2.95 -3.16
N ASN A 326 -21.96 1.75 -3.41
CA ASN A 326 -21.45 0.89 -4.49
C ASN A 326 -21.66 1.52 -5.87
N ARG A 327 -22.79 2.23 -6.09
CA ARG A 327 -23.00 2.99 -7.33
C ARG A 327 -21.97 4.10 -7.48
N LEU A 328 -21.60 4.78 -6.39
CA LEU A 328 -20.54 5.77 -6.42
C LEU A 328 -19.19 5.14 -6.80
N GLN A 329 -18.87 3.95 -6.28
CA GLN A 329 -17.66 3.20 -6.69
C GLN A 329 -17.69 2.90 -8.20
N ASP A 330 -18.85 2.47 -8.76
CA ASP A 330 -18.97 2.23 -10.20
C ASP A 330 -18.73 3.51 -11.02
N ILE A 331 -19.35 4.61 -10.64
CA ILE A 331 -19.15 5.91 -11.29
C ILE A 331 -17.68 6.31 -11.27
N PHE A 332 -17.07 6.19 -10.10
CA PHE A 332 -15.70 6.65 -9.87
C PHE A 332 -14.69 5.82 -10.68
N THR A 333 -14.75 4.50 -10.56
CA THR A 333 -13.80 3.60 -11.25
C THR A 333 -13.97 3.63 -12.78
N ASN A 334 -15.19 3.84 -13.29
CA ASN A 334 -15.45 4.01 -14.72
C ASN A 334 -14.86 5.30 -15.31
N ASN A 335 -14.57 6.31 -14.49
CA ASN A 335 -13.96 7.56 -14.93
C ASN A 335 -12.42 7.49 -14.98
N PHE A 336 -11.79 6.44 -14.46
CA PHE A 336 -10.35 6.27 -14.56
C PHE A 336 -9.92 6.10 -16.01
N LYS A 337 -8.97 6.93 -16.41
CA LYS A 337 -8.39 6.87 -17.75
C LYS A 337 -6.94 7.34 -17.68
N ALA A 338 -6.03 6.58 -18.24
CA ALA A 338 -4.62 6.95 -18.32
C ALA A 338 -4.45 8.35 -18.94
N GLY A 339 -3.63 9.18 -18.30
CA GLY A 339 -3.37 10.56 -18.70
C GLY A 339 -4.38 11.61 -18.20
N LYS A 340 -5.55 11.23 -17.68
CA LYS A 340 -6.38 12.18 -16.91
C LYS A 340 -5.71 12.50 -15.60
N THR A 341 -5.88 13.73 -15.12
CA THR A 341 -5.44 14.08 -13.76
C THR A 341 -6.41 13.58 -12.70
N GLY A 342 -5.94 13.42 -11.46
CA GLY A 342 -6.80 13.08 -10.34
C GLY A 342 -7.95 14.06 -10.15
N ASN A 343 -7.66 15.36 -10.32
CA ASN A 343 -8.66 16.42 -10.22
C ASN A 343 -9.74 16.33 -11.31
N GLN A 344 -9.38 15.91 -12.54
CA GLN A 344 -10.36 15.67 -13.60
C GLN A 344 -11.28 14.51 -13.27
N VAL A 345 -10.72 13.38 -12.84
CA VAL A 345 -11.50 12.19 -12.45
C VAL A 345 -12.40 12.49 -11.27
N LEU A 346 -11.88 13.17 -10.23
CA LEU A 346 -12.66 13.61 -9.08
C LEU A 346 -13.87 14.45 -9.50
N LYS A 347 -13.64 15.49 -10.31
CA LYS A 347 -14.69 16.40 -10.77
C LYS A 347 -15.78 15.67 -11.54
N GLU A 348 -15.40 14.90 -12.56
CA GLU A 348 -16.35 14.18 -13.42
C GLU A 348 -17.18 13.17 -12.61
N SER A 349 -16.53 12.44 -11.71
CA SER A 349 -17.21 11.45 -10.86
C SER A 349 -18.19 12.10 -9.89
N ARG A 350 -17.81 13.20 -9.26
CA ARG A 350 -18.69 13.93 -8.36
C ARG A 350 -19.87 14.56 -9.08
N GLU A 351 -19.65 15.18 -10.23
CA GLU A 351 -20.72 15.77 -11.06
C GLU A 351 -21.74 14.70 -11.48
N GLN A 352 -21.27 13.53 -11.92
CA GLN A 352 -22.15 12.42 -12.27
C GLN A 352 -22.92 11.90 -11.05
N ALA A 353 -22.25 11.64 -9.93
CA ALA A 353 -22.88 11.14 -8.70
C ALA A 353 -23.97 12.10 -8.20
N ILE A 354 -23.68 13.39 -8.18
CA ILE A 354 -24.64 14.42 -7.77
C ILE A 354 -25.85 14.45 -8.72
N SER A 355 -25.63 14.32 -10.04
CA SER A 355 -26.73 14.26 -11.01
C SER A 355 -27.63 13.01 -10.83
N GLU A 356 -27.10 11.93 -10.27
CA GLU A 356 -27.84 10.73 -9.89
C GLU A 356 -28.43 10.79 -8.46
N GLY A 357 -28.33 11.94 -7.78
CA GLY A 357 -28.87 12.16 -6.43
C GLY A 357 -28.03 11.58 -5.31
N ILE A 358 -26.80 11.17 -5.57
CA ILE A 358 -25.83 10.71 -4.57
C ILE A 358 -25.12 11.91 -3.94
N LYS A 359 -24.89 11.90 -2.63
CA LYS A 359 -24.05 12.88 -1.94
C LYS A 359 -22.64 12.29 -1.75
N PRO A 360 -21.68 12.53 -2.69
CA PRO A 360 -20.39 11.87 -2.69
C PRO A 360 -19.34 12.62 -1.88
N SER A 361 -18.45 11.87 -1.24
CA SER A 361 -17.13 12.33 -0.84
C SER A 361 -16.11 11.29 -1.31
N ILE A 362 -15.02 11.74 -1.95
CA ILE A 362 -14.02 10.85 -2.56
C ILE A 362 -12.65 11.23 -2.02
N TYR A 363 -11.94 10.25 -1.52
CA TYR A 363 -10.54 10.35 -1.15
C TYR A 363 -9.85 9.06 -1.58
N THR A 364 -9.11 9.09 -2.66
CA THR A 364 -8.45 7.91 -3.23
C THR A 364 -6.98 8.24 -3.49
N HIS A 365 -6.12 7.33 -3.15
CA HIS A 365 -4.68 7.47 -3.26
C HIS A 365 -4.01 6.20 -3.79
N PRO A 366 -2.79 6.30 -4.36
CA PRO A 366 -2.01 5.12 -4.70
C PRO A 366 -1.63 4.32 -3.45
N LEU A 367 -1.41 3.02 -3.67
CA LEU A 367 -1.11 2.05 -2.63
C LEU A 367 0.08 1.17 -3.05
N GLY A 368 0.89 0.76 -2.10
CA GLY A 368 2.04 -0.11 -2.36
C GLY A 368 2.96 -0.28 -1.17
N TYR A 369 4.23 0.08 -1.30
CA TYR A 369 5.18 0.06 -0.19
C TYR A 369 4.78 1.01 0.96
N HIS A 370 4.13 2.11 0.64
CA HIS A 370 3.47 2.99 1.60
C HIS A 370 1.95 2.83 1.44
N GLY A 371 1.20 2.98 2.52
CA GLY A 371 -0.26 2.99 2.47
C GLY A 371 -0.76 4.22 1.74
N HIS A 372 -0.52 5.42 2.26
CA HIS A 372 -0.67 6.66 1.50
C HIS A 372 0.57 6.83 0.60
N ALA A 373 0.56 6.20 -0.57
CA ALA A 373 1.71 6.21 -1.47
C ALA A 373 1.77 7.49 -2.32
N ALA A 374 2.97 7.77 -2.86
CA ALA A 374 3.12 8.84 -3.85
C ALA A 374 2.46 8.43 -5.17
N GLY A 375 1.93 9.41 -5.89
CA GLY A 375 1.25 9.27 -7.17
C GLY A 375 0.06 10.22 -7.27
N THR A 376 -0.92 9.87 -8.10
CA THR A 376 -2.11 10.68 -8.32
C THR A 376 -3.06 10.61 -7.12
N THR A 377 -3.36 11.76 -6.52
CA THR A 377 -4.39 11.88 -5.47
C THR A 377 -5.73 12.29 -6.10
N LEU A 378 -6.81 11.61 -5.73
CA LEU A 378 -8.16 11.86 -6.25
C LEU A 378 -9.07 12.33 -5.11
N GLY A 379 -9.02 13.64 -4.84
CA GLY A 379 -9.69 14.25 -3.69
C GLY A 379 -8.97 14.01 -2.36
N MET A 380 -9.45 14.69 -1.34
CA MET A 380 -9.15 14.46 0.07
C MET A 380 -10.43 14.72 0.85
N TRP A 381 -10.57 14.13 2.02
CA TRP A 381 -11.79 14.27 2.84
C TRP A 381 -12.21 15.75 3.06
N ASP A 382 -11.26 16.67 3.10
CA ASP A 382 -11.44 18.13 3.26
C ASP A 382 -11.22 18.93 1.97
N SER A 383 -10.83 18.31 0.87
CA SER A 383 -10.47 18.97 -0.40
C SER A 383 -11.20 18.32 -1.59
N GLN A 384 -12.53 18.43 -1.56
CA GLN A 384 -13.42 17.85 -2.58
C GLN A 384 -13.52 18.68 -3.87
N GLY A 385 -12.88 19.83 -3.94
CA GLY A 385 -12.76 20.67 -5.15
C GLY A 385 -11.53 20.40 -5.99
N GLY A 386 -10.60 19.58 -5.49
CA GLY A 386 -9.33 19.25 -6.10
C GLY A 386 -8.14 19.40 -5.16
N VAL A 387 -7.05 18.77 -5.50
CA VAL A 387 -5.79 18.75 -4.73
C VAL A 387 -4.68 19.34 -5.60
N THR A 388 -4.05 20.40 -5.15
CA THR A 388 -2.95 21.03 -5.88
C THR A 388 -1.71 20.11 -5.90
N GLY A 389 -1.04 20.04 -7.04
CA GLY A 389 0.16 19.23 -7.23
C GLY A 389 -0.14 17.76 -7.44
N SER A 390 -0.34 16.96 -6.39
CA SER A 390 -0.59 15.52 -6.55
C SER A 390 -1.91 15.19 -7.27
N GLY A 391 -2.93 16.03 -7.14
CA GLY A 391 -4.18 15.90 -7.91
C GLY A 391 -4.07 16.35 -9.36
N ASP A 392 -3.05 17.15 -9.70
CA ASP A 392 -2.77 17.60 -11.08
C ASP A 392 -1.87 16.60 -11.84
N TYR A 393 -1.33 15.62 -11.13
CA TYR A 393 -0.53 14.54 -11.71
C TYR A 393 -1.42 13.55 -12.48
N PRO A 394 -1.00 13.09 -13.67
CA PRO A 394 -1.81 12.19 -14.48
C PRO A 394 -1.84 10.77 -13.91
N LEU A 395 -2.95 10.06 -14.10
CA LEU A 395 -3.05 8.64 -13.81
C LEU A 395 -2.18 7.84 -14.77
N HIS A 396 -1.34 6.98 -14.21
CA HIS A 396 -0.55 6.00 -14.94
C HIS A 396 -1.11 4.59 -14.73
N VAL A 397 -1.13 3.79 -15.79
CA VAL A 397 -1.43 2.36 -15.66
C VAL A 397 -0.36 1.64 -14.85
N LYS A 398 -0.67 0.45 -14.38
CA LYS A 398 0.15 -0.36 -13.47
C LYS A 398 0.25 0.25 -12.06
N THR A 399 -0.77 0.99 -11.63
CA THR A 399 -0.85 1.58 -10.30
C THR A 399 -1.92 0.87 -9.47
N ALA A 400 -1.58 0.48 -8.24
CA ALA A 400 -2.57 0.05 -7.26
C ALA A 400 -3.09 1.27 -6.49
N TYR A 401 -4.39 1.30 -6.25
CA TYR A 401 -5.10 2.36 -5.54
C TYR A 401 -5.91 1.78 -4.39
N SER A 402 -6.03 2.52 -3.32
CA SER A 402 -7.15 2.36 -2.41
C SER A 402 -8.32 3.18 -2.95
N ILE A 403 -9.41 2.51 -3.33
CA ILE A 403 -10.63 3.15 -3.84
C ILE A 403 -11.48 3.55 -2.64
N GLU A 404 -11.12 4.66 -2.03
CA GLU A 404 -11.76 5.21 -0.84
C GLU A 404 -12.77 6.28 -1.19
N LEU A 405 -13.99 6.14 -0.68
CA LEU A 405 -15.08 7.07 -0.87
C LEU A 405 -16.23 6.84 0.12
N ASN A 406 -17.12 7.81 0.23
CA ASN A 406 -18.36 7.60 0.96
C ASN A 406 -19.57 8.25 0.26
N ALA A 407 -20.74 7.66 0.49
CA ALA A 407 -22.02 8.22 0.09
C ALA A 407 -22.86 8.47 1.34
N ALA A 408 -23.37 9.70 1.48
CA ALA A 408 -24.30 10.04 2.53
C ALA A 408 -25.73 9.84 2.04
N THR A 409 -26.52 9.12 2.84
CA THR A 409 -27.92 8.80 2.54
C THR A 409 -28.82 9.15 3.73
N PHE A 410 -29.87 9.93 3.52
CA PHE A 410 -30.86 10.17 4.55
C PHE A 410 -31.72 8.92 4.77
N ILE A 411 -31.77 8.44 6.01
CA ILE A 411 -32.53 7.27 6.43
C ILE A 411 -33.77 7.78 7.20
N GLU A 412 -34.95 7.68 6.59
CA GLU A 412 -36.20 8.15 7.20
C GLU A 412 -36.49 7.43 8.52
N GLU A 413 -36.19 6.13 8.59
CA GLU A 413 -36.40 5.30 9.78
C GLU A 413 -35.54 5.71 10.98
N TRP A 414 -34.46 6.45 10.73
CA TRP A 414 -33.56 6.98 11.76
C TRP A 414 -33.65 8.50 11.90
N ASP A 415 -34.41 9.15 11.01
CA ASP A 415 -34.50 10.62 10.89
C ASP A 415 -33.13 11.31 10.86
N LYS A 416 -32.17 10.69 10.17
CA LYS A 416 -30.81 11.25 10.04
C LYS A 416 -30.07 10.76 8.80
N GLU A 417 -29.01 11.49 8.49
CA GLU A 417 -28.07 11.08 7.45
C GLU A 417 -27.11 10.01 7.97
N VAL A 418 -26.96 8.91 7.20
CA VAL A 418 -26.01 7.84 7.43
C VAL A 418 -24.96 7.87 6.32
N ARG A 419 -23.69 7.67 6.67
CA ARG A 419 -22.59 7.58 5.72
C ARG A 419 -22.15 6.13 5.55
N ILE A 420 -22.16 5.68 4.33
CA ILE A 420 -21.53 4.41 3.95
C ILE A 420 -20.16 4.73 3.39
N MET A 421 -19.14 4.35 4.14
CA MET A 421 -17.73 4.52 3.80
C MET A 421 -17.19 3.19 3.30
N LEU A 422 -16.70 3.17 2.06
CA LEU A 422 -16.15 1.97 1.43
C LEU A 422 -14.74 2.27 0.94
N GLU A 423 -13.86 1.32 1.17
CA GLU A 423 -12.50 1.37 0.67
C GLU A 423 -12.02 -0.04 0.31
N GLU A 424 -11.53 -0.18 -0.90
CA GLU A 424 -11.06 -1.47 -1.40
C GLU A 424 -9.83 -1.30 -2.27
N ASP A 425 -8.86 -2.18 -2.09
CA ASP A 425 -7.67 -2.24 -2.92
C ASP A 425 -8.01 -2.58 -4.37
N ALA A 426 -7.55 -1.78 -5.30
CA ALA A 426 -7.78 -1.98 -6.72
C ALA A 426 -6.52 -1.74 -7.56
N TYR A 427 -6.48 -2.33 -8.74
CA TYR A 427 -5.40 -2.17 -9.70
C TYR A 427 -5.92 -1.51 -10.97
N PHE A 428 -5.22 -0.45 -11.40
CA PHE A 428 -5.51 0.27 -12.63
C PHE A 428 -4.51 -0.13 -13.72
N ASP A 429 -5.02 -0.76 -14.76
CA ASP A 429 -4.25 -1.16 -15.95
C ASP A 429 -4.90 -0.67 -17.25
N GLU A 430 -4.48 -1.22 -18.39
CA GLU A 430 -5.01 -0.88 -19.71
C GLU A 430 -6.48 -1.29 -19.91
N GLN A 431 -7.01 -2.17 -19.07
CA GLN A 431 -8.40 -2.63 -19.08
C GLN A 431 -9.32 -1.79 -18.17
N GLY A 432 -8.73 -0.91 -17.33
CA GLY A 432 -9.42 -0.09 -16.36
C GLY A 432 -9.13 -0.50 -14.91
N VAL A 433 -10.00 -0.14 -13.99
CA VAL A 433 -9.85 -0.45 -12.56
C VAL A 433 -10.45 -1.83 -12.26
N GLN A 434 -9.68 -2.67 -11.60
CA GLN A 434 -10.09 -4.00 -11.15
C GLN A 434 -9.83 -4.14 -9.64
N TYR A 435 -10.85 -4.47 -8.84
CA TYR A 435 -10.68 -4.75 -7.42
C TYR A 435 -9.81 -5.99 -7.23
N ILE A 436 -8.81 -5.89 -6.34
CA ILE A 436 -7.77 -6.93 -6.18
C ILE A 436 -8.34 -8.21 -5.55
N ASP A 437 -9.20 -8.08 -4.55
CA ASP A 437 -9.91 -9.22 -3.92
C ASP A 437 -11.44 -8.98 -3.81
N GLY A 438 -12.00 -8.24 -4.77
CA GLY A 438 -13.41 -7.88 -4.77
C GLY A 438 -13.71 -6.61 -3.98
N ARG A 439 -14.99 -6.37 -3.74
CA ARG A 439 -15.48 -5.24 -2.95
C ARG A 439 -16.70 -5.65 -2.12
N GLN A 440 -16.96 -4.89 -1.06
CA GLN A 440 -18.12 -5.16 -0.22
C GLN A 440 -19.43 -4.75 -0.93
N THR A 441 -20.34 -5.71 -1.17
CA THR A 441 -21.67 -5.48 -1.74
C THR A 441 -22.80 -5.83 -0.77
N GLU A 442 -22.49 -6.50 0.33
CA GLU A 442 -23.39 -6.89 1.41
C GLU A 442 -22.75 -6.57 2.75
N PHE A 443 -23.57 -6.30 3.77
CA PHE A 443 -23.06 -6.12 5.12
C PHE A 443 -22.59 -7.45 5.71
N ILE A 444 -21.49 -7.41 6.47
CA ILE A 444 -21.15 -8.50 7.37
C ILE A 444 -22.21 -8.53 8.47
N LEU A 445 -22.83 -9.67 8.71
CA LEU A 445 -23.89 -9.81 9.72
C LEU A 445 -23.34 -10.38 11.01
N ILE A 446 -23.62 -9.70 12.12
CA ILE A 446 -23.24 -10.12 13.47
C ILE A 446 -24.54 -10.54 14.20
N PRO A 447 -24.76 -11.87 14.41
CA PRO A 447 -25.95 -12.38 15.07
C PRO A 447 -26.07 -11.99 16.53
#